data_14892d7ff67cadafaa6d13e1a3ec2e92
#
_entry.id   14892d7ff67cadafaa6d13e1a3ec2e92
#
_cell.length_a   1.000
_cell.length_b   1.000
_cell.length_c   1.000
_cell.angle_alpha   90.00
_cell.angle_beta   90.00
_cell.angle_gamma   90.00
#
_symmetry.space_group_name_H-M   'P 1'
#
loop_
_entity.id
_entity.type
_entity.pdbx_description
1 polymer ?
#
loop_
_entity_poly.entity_id
_entity_poly.type
_entity_poly.pdbx_seq_one_letter_code
_entity_poly.pdbx_strand_id
1 'polypeptide(L)'
;THVFQDLWKQIGNNIHNYKSYPRIVGETGGKDFVVAHPSANPIEVATALSRGAFEFQGQKCSAASRAYLPKSTSEAILNELKAQVSTFKMGTPLEFGNFINAVIHEGAFDKLASYIDQAKKDDNAEVIIGGGYDKSVGYFIEPTVIVTTDPKYTTMETELFGPVLTIYIYEDQDWKSMLEL
;
A
#
# COMPACT_ATOMS: atom_id res chain seq x y z
N THR A 1 8.26 10.17 9.08
CA THR A 1 8.60 10.19 10.54
C THR A 1 9.90 10.95 10.80
N HIS A 2 10.99 10.72 10.05
CA HIS A 2 12.28 11.42 10.24
C HIS A 2 12.14 12.94 10.10
N VAL A 3 11.41 13.44 9.10
CA VAL A 3 11.17 14.88 8.92
C VAL A 3 10.46 15.48 10.16
N PHE A 4 9.48 14.78 10.72
CA PHE A 4 8.81 15.23 11.94
C PHE A 4 9.75 15.25 13.14
N GLN A 5 10.61 14.25 13.28
CA GLN A 5 11.63 14.22 14.32
C GLN A 5 12.63 15.37 14.18
N ASP A 6 13.05 15.71 12.96
CA ASP A 6 13.94 16.84 12.69
C ASP A 6 13.27 18.18 13.01
N LEU A 7 12.00 18.36 12.66
CA LEU A 7 11.21 19.54 13.04
C LEU A 7 11.12 19.67 14.57
N TRP A 8 10.81 18.57 15.25
CA TRP A 8 10.74 18.56 16.72
C TRP A 8 12.08 18.95 17.36
N LYS A 9 13.17 18.36 16.87
CA LYS A 9 14.52 18.71 17.31
C LYS A 9 14.83 20.19 17.09
N GLN A 10 14.49 20.74 15.92
CA GLN A 10 14.70 22.17 15.64
C GLN A 10 13.88 23.06 16.60
N ILE A 11 12.63 22.72 16.87
CA ILE A 11 11.79 23.44 17.82
C ILE A 11 12.39 23.37 19.23
N GLY A 12 12.81 22.20 19.69
CA GLY A 12 13.43 22.01 20.98
C GLY A 12 14.73 22.80 21.14
N ASN A 13 15.58 22.84 20.12
CA ASN A 13 16.83 23.59 20.15
C ASN A 13 16.62 25.11 20.16
N ASN A 14 15.45 25.58 19.73
CA ASN A 14 15.12 27.00 19.65
C ASN A 14 14.04 27.43 20.66
N ILE A 15 13.78 26.63 21.67
CA ILE A 15 12.66 26.84 22.62
C ILE A 15 12.64 28.23 23.25
N HIS A 16 13.82 28.83 23.51
CA HIS A 16 13.99 30.15 24.09
C HIS A 16 13.58 31.31 23.17
N ASN A 17 13.40 31.06 21.87
CA ASN A 17 12.99 32.08 20.89
C ASN A 17 11.46 32.23 20.80
N TYR A 18 10.70 31.34 21.42
CA TYR A 18 9.23 31.35 21.35
C TYR A 18 8.62 32.13 22.53
N LYS A 19 7.53 32.83 22.27
CA LYS A 19 6.77 33.55 23.31
C LYS A 19 6.09 32.59 24.31
N SER A 20 5.77 31.38 23.86
CA SER A 20 5.24 30.28 24.66
C SER A 20 5.72 28.97 24.04
N TYR A 21 5.71 27.86 24.78
CA TYR A 21 6.09 26.57 24.24
C TYR A 21 5.19 26.16 23.07
N PRO A 22 5.75 25.75 21.92
CA PRO A 22 4.97 25.32 20.76
C PRO A 22 4.21 24.02 21.05
N ARG A 23 3.02 23.91 20.49
CA ARG A 23 2.29 22.63 20.44
C ARG A 23 2.63 21.96 19.12
N ILE A 24 3.01 20.68 19.19
CA ILE A 24 3.41 19.91 18.03
C ILE A 24 2.42 18.76 17.85
N VAL A 25 1.86 18.65 16.65
CA VAL A 25 1.04 17.51 16.23
C VAL A 25 1.70 16.92 14.98
N GLY A 26 1.98 15.63 14.98
CA GLY A 26 2.61 14.93 13.86
C GLY A 26 1.64 14.00 13.16
N GLU A 27 1.33 14.30 11.91
CA GLU A 27 0.72 13.37 10.96
C GLU A 27 1.87 12.77 10.14
N THR A 28 2.16 11.49 10.38
CA THR A 28 3.29 10.80 9.76
C THR A 28 2.78 9.61 8.94
N GLY A 29 3.68 8.90 8.26
CA GLY A 29 3.32 7.73 7.47
C GLY A 29 2.83 6.54 8.31
N GLY A 30 2.42 5.48 7.64
CA GLY A 30 1.90 4.27 8.26
C GLY A 30 1.92 3.07 7.32
N LYS A 31 1.69 1.90 7.89
CA LYS A 31 1.51 0.63 7.18
C LYS A 31 0.18 0.02 7.58
N ASP A 32 -0.90 0.66 7.14
CA ASP A 32 -2.25 0.18 7.42
C ASP A 32 -2.51 -1.15 6.69
N PHE A 33 -3.40 -1.94 7.25
CA PHE A 33 -3.57 -3.32 6.84
C PHE A 33 -5.04 -3.74 6.82
N VAL A 34 -5.31 -4.80 6.07
CA VAL A 34 -6.57 -5.55 6.13
C VAL A 34 -6.26 -6.95 6.63
N VAL A 35 -6.98 -7.39 7.66
CA VAL A 35 -6.94 -8.77 8.16
C VAL A 35 -8.31 -9.40 7.92
N ALA A 36 -8.37 -10.46 7.12
CA ALA A 36 -9.59 -11.20 6.87
C ALA A 36 -9.65 -12.45 7.74
N HIS A 37 -10.76 -12.63 8.48
CA HIS A 37 -11.06 -13.88 9.18
C HIS A 37 -11.56 -14.95 8.17
N PRO A 38 -11.38 -16.27 8.42
CA PRO A 38 -11.87 -17.33 7.53
C PRO A 38 -13.38 -17.27 7.22
N SER A 39 -14.20 -16.65 8.09
CA SER A 39 -15.63 -16.45 7.86
C SER A 39 -15.98 -15.16 7.10
N ALA A 40 -15.01 -14.38 6.68
CA ALA A 40 -15.26 -13.14 5.96
C ALA A 40 -15.81 -13.40 4.55
N ASN A 41 -16.69 -12.50 4.07
CA ASN A 41 -17.22 -12.59 2.71
C ASN A 41 -16.13 -12.20 1.69
N PRO A 42 -15.75 -13.06 0.74
CA PRO A 42 -14.69 -12.78 -0.22
C PRO A 42 -14.91 -11.52 -1.06
N ILE A 43 -16.15 -11.23 -1.47
CA ILE A 43 -16.47 -10.05 -2.29
C ILE A 43 -16.26 -8.77 -1.47
N GLU A 44 -16.70 -8.75 -0.22
CA GLU A 44 -16.52 -7.59 0.66
C GLU A 44 -15.04 -7.33 0.95
N VAL A 45 -14.26 -8.39 1.21
CA VAL A 45 -12.81 -8.29 1.41
C VAL A 45 -12.12 -7.77 0.16
N ALA A 46 -12.42 -8.33 -1.03
CA ALA A 46 -11.84 -7.86 -2.28
C ALA A 46 -12.17 -6.38 -2.56
N THR A 47 -13.40 -5.96 -2.26
CA THR A 47 -13.82 -4.56 -2.41
C THR A 47 -13.07 -3.65 -1.43
N ALA A 48 -12.92 -4.06 -0.17
CA ALA A 48 -12.13 -3.32 0.80
C ALA A 48 -10.66 -3.18 0.36
N LEU A 49 -10.07 -4.23 -0.20
CA LEU A 49 -8.70 -4.22 -0.73
C LEU A 49 -8.56 -3.32 -1.96
N SER A 50 -9.45 -3.48 -2.95
CA SER A 50 -9.38 -2.70 -4.20
C SER A 50 -9.54 -1.20 -3.96
N ARG A 51 -10.47 -0.81 -3.09
CA ARG A 51 -10.70 0.59 -2.73
C ARG A 51 -9.62 1.10 -1.76
N GLY A 52 -9.35 0.35 -0.71
CA GLY A 52 -8.40 0.74 0.33
C GLY A 52 -6.96 0.89 -0.15
N ALA A 53 -6.53 0.04 -1.09
CA ALA A 53 -5.16 0.07 -1.59
C ALA A 53 -4.94 1.06 -2.75
N PHE A 54 -5.94 1.26 -3.63
CA PHE A 54 -5.71 1.93 -4.91
C PHE A 54 -6.38 3.28 -5.05
N GLU A 55 -7.36 3.60 -4.20
CA GLU A 55 -7.98 4.91 -4.21
C GLU A 55 -6.93 6.01 -3.99
N PHE A 56 -6.97 7.06 -4.82
CA PHE A 56 -5.95 8.12 -4.86
C PHE A 56 -4.51 7.57 -5.02
N GLN A 57 -4.34 6.51 -5.82
CA GLN A 57 -3.06 5.83 -6.11
C GLN A 57 -2.37 5.31 -4.83
N GLY A 58 -3.12 4.95 -3.78
CA GLY A 58 -2.54 4.50 -2.51
C GLY A 58 -1.73 5.58 -1.77
N GLN A 59 -1.87 6.85 -2.14
CA GLN A 59 -1.14 7.97 -1.55
C GLN A 59 -1.90 8.55 -0.34
N LYS A 60 -2.25 7.69 0.60
CA LYS A 60 -2.89 8.02 1.87
C LYS A 60 -2.14 7.35 3.01
N CYS A 61 -1.98 8.04 4.14
CA CYS A 61 -1.43 7.43 5.36
C CYS A 61 -2.27 6.21 5.83
N SER A 62 -3.58 6.22 5.51
CA SER A 62 -4.55 5.17 5.82
C SER A 62 -4.80 4.18 4.67
N ALA A 63 -4.00 4.21 3.58
CA ALA A 63 -4.17 3.25 2.50
C ALA A 63 -3.81 1.83 2.95
N ALA A 64 -4.64 0.85 2.57
CA ALA A 64 -4.34 -0.55 2.81
C ALA A 64 -3.13 -0.98 1.96
N SER A 65 -1.95 -1.00 2.55
CA SER A 65 -0.71 -1.33 1.85
C SER A 65 -0.28 -2.78 2.03
N ARG A 66 -0.92 -3.49 2.95
CA ARG A 66 -0.73 -4.93 3.19
C ARG A 66 -2.03 -5.61 3.61
N ALA A 67 -2.12 -6.92 3.34
CA ALA A 67 -3.26 -7.72 3.74
C ALA A 67 -2.84 -9.11 4.19
N TYR A 68 -3.63 -9.67 5.10
CA TYR A 68 -3.48 -11.02 5.62
C TYR A 68 -4.77 -11.79 5.32
N LEU A 69 -4.68 -12.79 4.43
CA LEU A 69 -5.84 -13.54 3.95
C LEU A 69 -5.79 -15.00 4.40
N PRO A 70 -6.91 -15.59 4.84
CA PRO A 70 -6.97 -17.00 5.17
C PRO A 70 -6.94 -17.85 3.90
N LYS A 71 -6.24 -18.96 3.94
CA LYS A 71 -6.03 -19.85 2.80
C LYS A 71 -7.35 -20.36 2.20
N SER A 72 -8.33 -20.66 3.03
CA SER A 72 -9.61 -21.21 2.58
C SER A 72 -10.40 -20.28 1.67
N THR A 73 -10.24 -18.96 1.79
CA THR A 73 -10.98 -17.98 0.99
C THR A 73 -10.08 -17.12 0.09
N SER A 74 -8.76 -17.27 0.19
CA SER A 74 -7.79 -16.42 -0.53
C SER A 74 -7.99 -16.47 -2.05
N GLU A 75 -8.20 -17.64 -2.64
CA GLU A 75 -8.40 -17.79 -4.08
C GLU A 75 -9.64 -17.01 -4.57
N ALA A 76 -10.76 -17.11 -3.85
CA ALA A 76 -11.98 -16.39 -4.19
C ALA A 76 -11.78 -14.87 -4.06
N ILE A 77 -11.09 -14.42 -3.00
CA ILE A 77 -10.76 -13.01 -2.79
C ILE A 77 -9.86 -12.49 -3.91
N LEU A 78 -8.80 -13.21 -4.27
CA LEU A 78 -7.86 -12.79 -5.30
C LEU A 78 -8.50 -12.75 -6.70
N ASN A 79 -9.37 -13.70 -7.02
CA ASN A 79 -10.11 -13.71 -8.29
C ASN A 79 -11.04 -12.50 -8.39
N GLU A 80 -11.78 -12.18 -7.33
CA GLU A 80 -12.64 -11.00 -7.28
C GLU A 80 -11.85 -9.70 -7.31
N LEU A 81 -10.74 -9.60 -6.55
CA LEU A 81 -9.84 -8.46 -6.57
C LEU A 81 -9.30 -8.20 -7.99
N LYS A 82 -8.87 -9.26 -8.68
CA LYS A 82 -8.40 -9.16 -10.07
C LYS A 82 -9.49 -8.66 -11.00
N ALA A 83 -10.72 -9.17 -10.86
CA ALA A 83 -11.86 -8.73 -11.65
C ALA A 83 -12.16 -7.24 -11.43
N GLN A 84 -12.17 -6.78 -10.18
CA GLN A 84 -12.40 -5.36 -9.85
C GLN A 84 -11.28 -4.47 -10.37
N VAL A 85 -10.02 -4.80 -10.12
CA VAL A 85 -8.86 -3.99 -10.55
C VAL A 85 -8.76 -3.90 -12.06
N SER A 86 -9.16 -4.94 -12.80
CA SER A 86 -9.19 -4.91 -14.27
C SER A 86 -10.12 -3.86 -14.87
N THR A 87 -11.08 -3.36 -14.08
CA THR A 87 -12.00 -2.29 -14.50
C THR A 87 -11.41 -0.88 -14.31
N PHE A 88 -10.30 -0.75 -13.58
CA PHE A 88 -9.70 0.54 -13.26
C PHE A 88 -8.99 1.11 -14.48
N LYS A 89 -9.49 2.25 -14.97
CA LYS A 89 -8.84 3.01 -16.02
C LYS A 89 -7.76 3.90 -15.41
N MET A 90 -6.65 4.03 -16.12
CA MET A 90 -5.53 4.88 -15.71
C MET A 90 -5.32 6.00 -16.75
N GLY A 91 -5.12 7.23 -16.27
CA GLY A 91 -4.91 8.38 -17.14
C GLY A 91 -5.00 9.71 -16.42
N THR A 92 -5.22 10.78 -17.17
CA THR A 92 -5.34 12.14 -16.64
C THR A 92 -6.56 12.31 -15.73
N PRO A 93 -6.47 13.11 -14.63
CA PRO A 93 -7.62 13.42 -13.77
C PRO A 93 -8.68 14.31 -14.46
N LEU A 94 -8.38 14.87 -15.62
CA LEU A 94 -9.35 15.63 -16.42
C LEU A 94 -10.43 14.73 -17.05
N GLU A 95 -10.17 13.44 -17.15
CA GLU A 95 -11.11 12.43 -17.59
C GLU A 95 -11.67 11.67 -16.39
N PHE A 96 -12.88 12.00 -15.96
CA PHE A 96 -13.52 11.44 -14.74
C PHE A 96 -13.75 9.92 -14.77
N GLY A 97 -13.58 9.27 -15.93
CA GLY A 97 -13.58 7.82 -16.05
C GLY A 97 -12.30 7.14 -15.56
N ASN A 98 -11.22 7.89 -15.34
CA ASN A 98 -9.95 7.36 -14.86
C ASN A 98 -9.95 7.28 -13.33
N PHE A 99 -9.83 6.07 -12.82
CA PHE A 99 -9.76 5.81 -11.37
C PHE A 99 -8.33 6.01 -10.84
N ILE A 100 -7.32 5.67 -11.65
CA ILE A 100 -5.91 5.77 -11.32
C ILE A 100 -5.28 6.92 -12.11
N ASN A 101 -4.54 7.78 -11.41
CA ASN A 101 -3.78 8.88 -12.00
C ASN A 101 -2.28 8.71 -11.74
N ALA A 102 -1.47 9.70 -12.14
CA ALA A 102 -0.04 9.71 -11.86
C ALA A 102 0.26 9.83 -10.35
N VAL A 103 1.37 9.24 -9.90
CA VAL A 103 1.89 9.49 -8.55
C VAL A 103 2.55 10.88 -8.49
N ILE A 104 2.80 11.36 -7.26
CA ILE A 104 3.06 12.77 -6.97
C ILE A 104 4.31 13.37 -7.66
N HIS A 105 5.38 12.60 -7.84
CA HIS A 105 6.63 13.07 -8.45
C HIS A 105 7.53 11.92 -8.90
N GLU A 106 8.58 12.24 -9.65
CA GLU A 106 9.53 11.26 -10.21
C GLU A 106 10.18 10.37 -9.16
N GLY A 107 10.61 10.93 -8.03
CA GLY A 107 11.22 10.13 -6.96
C GLY A 107 10.27 9.09 -6.34
N ALA A 108 8.95 9.40 -6.27
CA ALA A 108 7.95 8.42 -5.85
C ALA A 108 7.77 7.32 -6.91
N PHE A 109 7.74 7.70 -8.19
CA PHE A 109 7.69 6.77 -9.31
C PHE A 109 8.90 5.82 -9.31
N ASP A 110 10.11 6.35 -9.26
CA ASP A 110 11.35 5.54 -9.32
C ASP A 110 11.45 4.59 -8.11
N LYS A 111 11.06 5.06 -6.92
CA LYS A 111 10.95 4.22 -5.73
C LYS A 111 9.99 3.05 -5.95
N LEU A 112 8.76 3.33 -6.40
CA LEU A 112 7.74 2.29 -6.63
C LEU A 112 8.19 1.29 -7.69
N ALA A 113 8.70 1.76 -8.82
CA ALA A 113 9.22 0.93 -9.90
C ALA A 113 10.32 -0.01 -9.40
N SER A 114 11.25 0.48 -8.57
CA SER A 114 12.34 -0.33 -8.03
C SER A 114 11.85 -1.47 -7.13
N TYR A 115 10.84 -1.22 -6.27
CA TYR A 115 10.25 -2.27 -5.43
C TYR A 115 9.43 -3.29 -6.22
N ILE A 116 8.72 -2.84 -7.27
CA ILE A 116 8.00 -3.74 -8.18
C ILE A 116 8.99 -4.64 -8.93
N ASP A 117 10.09 -4.08 -9.43
CA ASP A 117 11.13 -4.87 -10.12
C ASP A 117 11.87 -5.82 -9.19
N GLN A 118 12.06 -5.44 -7.92
CA GLN A 118 12.59 -6.34 -6.90
C GLN A 118 11.62 -7.51 -6.68
N ALA A 119 10.34 -7.25 -6.48
CA ALA A 119 9.33 -8.30 -6.25
C ALA A 119 9.21 -9.26 -7.44
N LYS A 120 9.37 -8.80 -8.68
CA LYS A 120 9.38 -9.66 -9.88
C LYS A 120 10.55 -10.63 -9.96
N LYS A 121 11.62 -10.38 -9.21
CA LYS A 121 12.86 -11.18 -9.24
C LYS A 121 13.06 -12.00 -7.99
N ASP A 122 12.23 -11.82 -6.98
CA ASP A 122 12.37 -12.45 -5.67
C ASP A 122 11.54 -13.74 -5.59
N ASP A 123 12.16 -14.84 -5.23
CA ASP A 123 11.51 -16.16 -5.11
C ASP A 123 10.44 -16.20 -3.98
N ASN A 124 10.46 -15.25 -3.05
CA ASN A 124 9.47 -15.13 -1.97
C ASN A 124 8.27 -14.24 -2.32
N ALA A 125 8.21 -13.71 -3.54
CA ALA A 125 7.16 -12.79 -3.96
C ALA A 125 6.71 -13.06 -5.39
N GLU A 126 5.42 -12.89 -5.64
CA GLU A 126 4.83 -13.00 -6.97
C GLU A 126 3.96 -11.76 -7.24
N VAL A 127 4.19 -11.08 -8.37
CA VAL A 127 3.31 -10.01 -8.84
C VAL A 127 2.17 -10.63 -9.62
N ILE A 128 0.97 -10.68 -9.02
CA ILE A 128 -0.22 -11.35 -9.58
C ILE A 128 -1.16 -10.41 -10.34
N ILE A 129 -1.07 -9.09 -10.11
CA ILE A 129 -1.85 -8.06 -10.80
C ILE A 129 -0.93 -6.86 -11.07
N GLY A 130 -1.04 -6.26 -12.26
CA GLY A 130 -0.30 -5.06 -12.63
C GLY A 130 1.20 -5.27 -12.75
N GLY A 131 1.96 -4.39 -12.14
CA GLY A 131 3.43 -4.41 -12.17
C GLY A 131 4.02 -3.61 -13.34
N GLY A 132 3.18 -3.00 -14.19
CA GLY A 132 3.60 -2.08 -15.22
C GLY A 132 3.76 -0.66 -14.68
N TYR A 133 4.61 0.13 -15.35
CA TYR A 133 4.79 1.53 -15.05
C TYR A 133 5.37 2.27 -16.27
N ASP A 134 5.01 3.55 -16.42
CA ASP A 134 5.47 4.39 -17.53
C ASP A 134 5.56 5.85 -17.10
N LYS A 135 6.69 6.49 -17.38
CA LYS A 135 6.90 7.92 -17.11
C LYS A 135 7.08 8.78 -18.39
N SER A 136 6.75 8.24 -19.54
CA SER A 136 6.93 8.96 -20.82
C SER A 136 6.00 10.17 -20.96
N VAL A 137 4.80 10.10 -20.37
CA VAL A 137 3.79 11.18 -20.38
C VAL A 137 3.36 11.61 -18.97
N GLY A 138 3.73 10.86 -17.95
CA GLY A 138 3.39 11.12 -16.55
C GLY A 138 3.87 9.97 -15.68
N TYR A 139 3.93 10.18 -14.39
CA TYR A 139 4.44 9.20 -13.41
C TYR A 139 3.40 8.12 -13.10
N PHE A 140 3.07 7.28 -14.11
CA PHE A 140 2.01 6.27 -14.01
C PHE A 140 2.56 4.94 -13.49
N ILE A 141 1.94 4.44 -12.42
CA ILE A 141 2.18 3.11 -11.85
C ILE A 141 0.87 2.35 -11.89
N GLU A 142 0.86 1.16 -12.47
CA GLU A 142 -0.31 0.30 -12.46
C GLU A 142 -0.66 -0.16 -11.03
N PRO A 143 -1.95 -0.28 -10.68
CA PRO A 143 -2.37 -0.99 -9.48
C PRO A 143 -1.71 -2.36 -9.42
N THR A 144 -0.85 -2.55 -8.42
CA THR A 144 0.02 -3.72 -8.33
C THR A 144 -0.30 -4.52 -7.08
N VAL A 145 -0.54 -5.81 -7.24
CA VAL A 145 -0.73 -6.76 -6.14
C VAL A 145 0.40 -7.78 -6.13
N ILE A 146 1.07 -7.86 -5.00
CA ILE A 146 2.15 -8.81 -4.72
C ILE A 146 1.62 -9.83 -3.69
N VAL A 147 1.81 -11.11 -3.94
CA VAL A 147 1.62 -12.17 -2.94
C VAL A 147 2.99 -12.62 -2.46
N THR A 148 3.16 -12.74 -1.15
CA THR A 148 4.43 -13.16 -0.55
C THR A 148 4.24 -14.35 0.39
N THR A 149 5.28 -15.17 0.49
CA THR A 149 5.40 -16.26 1.46
C THR A 149 6.02 -15.80 2.78
N ASP A 150 6.62 -14.60 2.82
CA ASP A 150 7.23 -14.02 4.01
C ASP A 150 6.34 -12.91 4.60
N PRO A 151 5.77 -13.09 5.81
CA PRO A 151 4.93 -12.05 6.44
C PRO A 151 5.68 -10.76 6.78
N LYS A 152 7.03 -10.78 6.74
CA LYS A 152 7.91 -9.62 6.93
C LYS A 152 8.61 -9.20 5.66
N TYR A 153 8.08 -9.58 4.52
CA TYR A 153 8.61 -9.16 3.23
C TYR A 153 8.76 -7.64 3.16
N THR A 154 9.77 -7.15 2.47
CA THR A 154 10.12 -5.73 2.47
C THR A 154 8.94 -4.80 2.16
N THR A 155 8.03 -5.18 1.25
CA THR A 155 6.84 -4.39 0.93
C THR A 155 5.69 -4.56 1.93
N MET A 156 5.76 -5.55 2.85
CA MET A 156 4.88 -5.65 4.02
C MET A 156 5.25 -4.63 5.11
N GLU A 157 6.54 -4.28 5.23
CA GLU A 157 7.06 -3.43 6.30
C GLU A 157 7.34 -1.98 5.84
N THR A 158 7.81 -1.81 4.60
CA THR A 158 8.21 -0.50 4.07
C THR A 158 7.01 0.26 3.49
N GLU A 159 6.79 1.49 3.94
CA GLU A 159 5.80 2.39 3.34
C GLU A 159 6.25 2.87 1.96
N LEU A 160 5.53 2.47 0.93
CA LEU A 160 5.81 2.87 -0.46
C LEU A 160 5.07 4.14 -0.85
N PHE A 161 3.90 4.38 -0.31
CA PHE A 161 3.02 5.53 -0.60
C PHE A 161 2.60 5.58 -2.08
N GLY A 162 2.13 4.45 -2.59
CA GLY A 162 1.75 4.27 -3.98
C GLY A 162 0.82 3.07 -4.17
N PRO A 163 0.38 2.78 -5.40
CA PRO A 163 -0.65 1.77 -5.68
C PRO A 163 -0.06 0.34 -5.67
N VAL A 164 0.53 -0.05 -4.54
CA VAL A 164 1.11 -1.37 -4.31
C VAL A 164 0.53 -1.98 -3.05
N LEU A 165 -0.15 -3.11 -3.21
CA LEU A 165 -0.71 -3.93 -2.14
C LEU A 165 0.10 -5.23 -2.04
N THR A 166 0.56 -5.57 -0.85
CA THR A 166 1.23 -6.86 -0.59
C THR A 166 0.36 -7.74 0.29
N ILE A 167 0.21 -9.00 -0.10
CA ILE A 167 -0.69 -9.97 0.53
C ILE A 167 0.13 -11.14 1.06
N TYR A 168 -0.09 -11.47 2.33
CA TYR A 168 0.37 -12.70 2.94
C TYR A 168 -0.83 -13.63 3.16
N ILE A 169 -0.73 -14.90 2.74
CA ILE A 169 -1.77 -15.91 2.90
C ILE A 169 -1.38 -16.81 4.06
N TYR A 170 -2.19 -16.83 5.12
CA TYR A 170 -1.98 -17.63 6.30
C TYR A 170 -2.87 -18.88 6.32
N GLU A 171 -2.42 -19.97 6.99
CA GLU A 171 -3.25 -21.16 7.21
C GLU A 171 -4.37 -20.83 8.21
N ASP A 172 -5.61 -21.24 7.96
CA ASP A 172 -6.80 -20.87 8.76
C ASP A 172 -6.65 -21.19 10.26
N GLN A 173 -5.95 -22.28 10.59
CA GLN A 173 -5.66 -22.69 11.95
C GLN A 173 -4.71 -21.73 12.69
N ASP A 174 -3.93 -20.95 11.95
CA ASP A 174 -2.92 -20.02 12.48
C ASP A 174 -3.50 -18.62 12.73
N TRP A 175 -4.82 -18.46 12.68
CA TRP A 175 -5.50 -17.18 12.88
C TRP A 175 -5.00 -16.39 14.10
N LYS A 176 -4.86 -17.07 15.25
CA LYS A 176 -4.44 -16.40 16.51
C LYS A 176 -2.98 -15.97 16.47
N SER A 177 -2.08 -16.81 15.97
CA SER A 177 -0.65 -16.49 15.87
C SER A 177 -0.37 -15.44 14.79
N MET A 178 -1.17 -15.43 13.71
CA MET A 178 -1.10 -14.40 12.68
C MET A 178 -1.41 -13.00 13.23
N LEU A 179 -2.29 -12.86 14.21
CA LEU A 179 -2.61 -11.57 14.82
C LEU A 179 -1.45 -10.97 15.65
N GLU A 180 -0.40 -11.75 15.91
CA GLU A 180 0.80 -11.29 16.62
C GLU A 180 1.95 -10.88 15.67
N LEU A 181 1.73 -10.99 14.34
CA LEU A 181 2.67 -10.52 13.32
C LEU A 181 2.64 -8.99 13.18
#